data_f9f17276df25ff9e2870f1d69bd87070
#
_entry.id   f9f17276df25ff9e2870f1d69bd87070
#
_cell.length_a   1.000
_cell.length_b   1.000
_cell.length_c   1.000
_cell.angle_alpha   90.00
_cell.angle_beta   90.00
_cell.angle_gamma   90.00
#
_symmetry.space_group_name_H-M   'P 1'
#
loop_
_entity.id
_entity.type
_entity.pdbx_description
1 polymer ?
#
loop_
_entity_poly.entity_id
_entity_poly.type
_entity_poly.pdbx_seq_one_letter_code
_entity_poly.pdbx_strand_id
1 'polypeptide(L)'
;MSAIAFMTANYVARETGWAMHGWSHGDRATNEHFRPIETYAERLDELLATIGAFGFDTVDIWEAHLSPEWATDDHVAIASETLARHELRVATYAAWVGPSNIEGACDLALALGTSLIGGGTSGDPVAVTAALRERGVRLGIENHPERTPDEIRAKIDAGDGAFGATVDTGWWATQGYDPARAIEELGERVLHVHLKDVLAVGEPHETCRWGEGIVDIPACVRVLQQTGYAGAYAIEHEPEDHDPGEKCRDMLGELRSLLA
;
A
#
# COMPACT_ATOMS: atom_id res chain seq x y z
N MET A 1 -4.26 15.35 -13.20
CA MET A 1 -3.16 15.23 -12.23
C MET A 1 -3.13 13.79 -11.75
N SER A 2 -1.96 13.21 -11.56
CA SER A 2 -1.82 11.87 -11.00
C SER A 2 -2.38 11.82 -9.57
N ALA A 3 -3.02 10.72 -9.18
CA ALA A 3 -3.51 10.54 -7.82
C ALA A 3 -2.33 10.36 -6.85
N ILE A 4 -2.43 10.96 -5.67
CA ILE A 4 -1.46 10.78 -4.58
C ILE A 4 -2.20 10.16 -3.41
N ALA A 5 -1.80 8.96 -3.02
CA ALA A 5 -2.45 8.19 -1.97
C ALA A 5 -1.68 8.27 -0.65
N PHE A 6 -2.41 8.21 0.45
CA PHE A 6 -1.87 7.92 1.77
C PHE A 6 -1.98 6.41 2.02
N MET A 7 -0.89 5.73 2.27
CA MET A 7 -0.89 4.31 2.68
C MET A 7 -1.34 4.21 4.13
N THR A 8 -2.48 3.55 4.40
CA THR A 8 -3.01 3.52 5.79
C THR A 8 -2.16 2.70 6.74
N ALA A 9 -1.29 1.79 6.25
CA ALA A 9 -0.29 1.12 7.06
C ALA A 9 0.77 2.06 7.66
N ASN A 10 0.86 3.32 7.22
CA ASN A 10 1.64 4.35 7.90
C ASN A 10 1.29 4.44 9.39
N TYR A 11 0.07 4.05 9.75
CA TYR A 11 -0.42 4.03 11.12
C TYR A 11 -0.33 2.65 11.80
N VAL A 12 0.52 1.74 11.31
CA VAL A 12 0.70 0.40 11.89
C VAL A 12 1.04 0.43 13.38
N ALA A 13 1.77 1.44 13.86
CA ALA A 13 2.14 1.61 15.27
C ALA A 13 1.10 2.38 16.11
N ARG A 14 0.07 2.97 15.49
CA ARG A 14 -0.89 3.84 16.16
C ARG A 14 -1.58 3.14 17.32
N GLU A 15 -2.10 1.94 17.11
CA GLU A 15 -2.88 1.21 18.09
C GLU A 15 -2.01 0.53 19.17
N THR A 16 -0.68 0.63 19.05
CA THR A 16 0.27 0.27 20.10
C THR A 16 0.70 1.48 20.95
N GLY A 17 0.12 2.66 20.68
CA GLY A 17 0.52 3.91 21.31
C GLY A 17 1.92 4.37 20.89
N TRP A 18 2.35 4.06 19.67
CA TRP A 18 3.68 4.37 19.13
C TRP A 18 4.80 3.68 19.91
N ALA A 19 4.53 2.47 20.36
CA ALA A 19 5.48 1.61 21.04
C ALA A 19 5.45 0.20 20.43
N MET A 20 5.60 0.15 19.10
CA MET A 20 5.57 -1.09 18.35
C MET A 20 6.83 -1.92 18.60
N HIS A 21 6.69 -3.23 18.59
CA HIS A 21 7.78 -4.20 18.69
C HIS A 21 7.71 -5.15 17.51
N GLY A 22 8.08 -4.62 16.33
CA GLY A 22 8.00 -5.32 15.06
C GLY A 22 6.60 -5.37 14.46
N TRP A 23 6.54 -5.59 13.15
CA TRP A 23 5.34 -5.52 12.32
C TRP A 23 4.14 -6.30 12.87
N SER A 24 4.34 -7.58 13.24
CA SER A 24 3.26 -8.43 13.73
C SER A 24 2.58 -7.92 15.02
N HIS A 25 3.25 -7.05 15.80
CA HIS A 25 2.64 -6.42 16.97
C HIS A 25 1.66 -5.33 16.54
N GLY A 26 2.07 -4.45 15.64
CA GLY A 26 1.22 -3.38 15.10
C GLY A 26 0.05 -3.93 14.29
N ASP A 27 0.31 -4.88 13.39
CA ASP A 27 -0.71 -5.56 12.58
C ASP A 27 -1.81 -6.15 13.47
N ARG A 28 -1.45 -6.94 14.48
CA ARG A 28 -2.43 -7.52 15.39
C ARG A 28 -3.20 -6.45 16.15
N ALA A 29 -2.54 -5.43 16.68
CA ALA A 29 -3.18 -4.36 17.42
C ALA A 29 -4.19 -3.60 16.56
N THR A 30 -3.85 -3.32 15.30
CA THR A 30 -4.74 -2.67 14.34
C THR A 30 -5.95 -3.55 14.00
N ASN A 31 -5.73 -4.84 13.70
CA ASN A 31 -6.81 -5.79 13.47
C ASN A 31 -7.77 -5.89 14.67
N GLU A 32 -7.24 -6.02 15.90
CA GLU A 32 -8.05 -6.07 17.13
C GLU A 32 -8.85 -4.77 17.36
N HIS A 33 -8.27 -3.63 16.99
CA HIS A 33 -8.93 -2.33 17.10
C HIS A 33 -10.07 -2.18 16.10
N PHE A 34 -9.91 -2.54 14.83
CA PHE A 34 -10.93 -2.31 13.79
C PHE A 34 -11.97 -3.42 13.68
N ARG A 35 -11.70 -4.63 14.19
CA ARG A 35 -12.60 -5.77 14.08
C ARG A 35 -13.98 -5.61 14.77
N PRO A 36 -14.16 -4.94 15.95
CA PRO A 36 -15.46 -4.84 16.60
C PRO A 36 -16.41 -3.91 15.82
N ILE A 37 -17.51 -4.48 15.29
CA ILE A 37 -18.48 -3.74 14.48
C ILE A 37 -19.12 -2.55 15.22
N GLU A 38 -19.30 -2.66 16.54
CA GLU A 38 -19.94 -1.65 17.37
C GLU A 38 -19.14 -0.33 17.41
N THR A 39 -17.83 -0.38 17.15
CA THR A 39 -16.94 0.80 17.18
C THR A 39 -16.29 1.08 15.84
N TYR A 40 -16.50 0.21 14.85
CA TYR A 40 -15.83 0.31 13.55
C TYR A 40 -16.09 1.64 12.84
N ALA A 41 -17.36 2.07 12.82
CA ALA A 41 -17.74 3.32 12.15
C ALA A 41 -17.03 4.55 12.72
N GLU A 42 -16.95 4.66 14.06
CA GLU A 42 -16.28 5.76 14.74
C GLU A 42 -14.77 5.75 14.48
N ARG A 43 -14.14 4.58 14.60
CA ARG A 43 -12.69 4.41 14.44
C ARG A 43 -12.23 4.66 13.01
N LEU A 44 -12.99 4.16 12.03
CA LEU A 44 -12.67 4.40 10.63
C LEU A 44 -12.92 5.86 10.24
N ASP A 45 -13.98 6.49 10.76
CA ASP A 45 -14.25 7.91 10.54
C ASP A 45 -13.11 8.79 11.05
N GLU A 46 -12.61 8.54 12.27
CA GLU A 46 -11.48 9.25 12.84
C GLU A 46 -10.19 9.09 12.01
N LEU A 47 -9.90 7.87 11.54
CA LEU A 47 -8.75 7.59 10.69
C LEU A 47 -8.83 8.38 9.38
N LEU A 48 -9.96 8.27 8.66
CA LEU A 48 -10.13 8.88 7.35
C LEU A 48 -10.26 10.41 7.43
N ALA A 49 -10.91 10.94 8.48
CA ALA A 49 -10.94 12.37 8.76
C ALA A 49 -9.54 12.95 8.96
N THR A 50 -8.68 12.24 9.70
CA THR A 50 -7.29 12.64 9.92
C THR A 50 -6.51 12.70 8.61
N ILE A 51 -6.63 11.68 7.76
CA ILE A 51 -5.97 11.62 6.45
C ILE A 51 -6.48 12.74 5.52
N GLY A 52 -7.80 12.95 5.47
CA GLY A 52 -8.40 14.03 4.70
C GLY A 52 -7.95 15.43 5.16
N ALA A 53 -7.78 15.63 6.47
CA ALA A 53 -7.28 16.89 7.04
C ALA A 53 -5.84 17.23 6.61
N PHE A 54 -5.01 16.24 6.27
CA PHE A 54 -3.70 16.47 5.66
C PHE A 54 -3.77 16.87 4.19
N GLY A 55 -4.95 16.78 3.56
CA GLY A 55 -5.19 17.18 2.18
C GLY A 55 -5.05 16.03 1.17
N PHE A 56 -5.04 14.79 1.60
CA PHE A 56 -5.17 13.64 0.70
C PHE A 56 -6.63 13.49 0.23
N ASP A 57 -6.80 13.09 -1.01
CA ASP A 57 -8.09 12.72 -1.62
C ASP A 57 -8.12 11.25 -2.08
N THR A 58 -7.04 10.53 -1.81
CA THR A 58 -6.86 9.14 -2.21
C THR A 58 -6.11 8.40 -1.10
N VAL A 59 -6.46 7.13 -0.90
CA VAL A 59 -5.85 6.25 0.11
C VAL A 59 -5.56 4.88 -0.47
N ASP A 60 -4.57 4.19 0.09
CA ASP A 60 -4.44 2.75 0.02
C ASP A 60 -4.96 2.18 1.34
N ILE A 61 -5.92 1.28 1.27
CA ILE A 61 -6.49 0.66 2.47
C ILE A 61 -5.72 -0.63 2.77
N TRP A 62 -5.01 -0.63 3.89
CA TRP A 62 -4.34 -1.82 4.41
C TRP A 62 -5.33 -2.78 5.04
N GLU A 63 -5.16 -4.09 4.79
CA GLU A 63 -6.07 -5.15 5.23
C GLU A 63 -6.32 -5.20 6.75
N ALA A 64 -5.41 -4.70 7.58
CA ALA A 64 -5.65 -4.65 9.01
C ALA A 64 -6.77 -3.67 9.42
N HIS A 65 -7.15 -2.73 8.55
CA HIS A 65 -8.29 -1.83 8.77
C HIS A 65 -9.62 -2.41 8.27
N LEU A 66 -9.58 -3.38 7.36
CA LEU A 66 -10.75 -4.10 6.83
C LEU A 66 -10.28 -5.43 6.24
N SER A 67 -10.29 -6.49 7.02
CA SER A 67 -9.71 -7.77 6.63
C SER A 67 -10.75 -8.76 6.09
N PRO A 68 -10.45 -9.51 5.03
CA PRO A 68 -11.32 -10.57 4.53
C PRO A 68 -11.51 -11.71 5.55
N GLU A 69 -10.69 -11.76 6.60
CA GLU A 69 -10.82 -12.79 7.66
C GLU A 69 -11.96 -12.50 8.64
N TRP A 70 -12.33 -11.23 8.83
CA TRP A 70 -13.34 -10.84 9.83
C TRP A 70 -14.39 -9.85 9.35
N ALA A 71 -14.20 -9.21 8.20
CA ALA A 71 -15.16 -8.23 7.69
C ALA A 71 -16.51 -8.89 7.39
N THR A 72 -17.58 -8.21 7.79
CA THR A 72 -18.97 -8.54 7.45
C THR A 72 -19.50 -7.51 6.44
N ASP A 73 -20.67 -7.79 5.87
CA ASP A 73 -21.36 -6.86 4.97
C ASP A 73 -21.56 -5.47 5.63
N ASP A 74 -21.82 -5.44 6.95
CA ASP A 74 -21.95 -4.17 7.69
C ASP A 74 -20.63 -3.39 7.75
N HIS A 75 -19.49 -4.06 7.95
CA HIS A 75 -18.16 -3.42 7.88
C HIS A 75 -17.92 -2.81 6.50
N VAL A 76 -18.23 -3.55 5.46
CA VAL A 76 -18.06 -3.10 4.07
C VAL A 76 -18.94 -1.89 3.76
N ALA A 77 -20.22 -1.92 4.17
CA ALA A 77 -21.13 -0.81 3.99
C ALA A 77 -20.65 0.45 4.71
N ILE A 78 -20.24 0.31 6.00
CA ILE A 78 -19.68 1.41 6.79
C ILE A 78 -18.41 1.97 6.13
N ALA A 79 -17.50 1.12 5.66
CA ALA A 79 -16.27 1.56 5.01
C ALA A 79 -16.55 2.38 3.75
N SER A 80 -17.44 1.87 2.88
CA SER A 80 -17.83 2.56 1.64
C SER A 80 -18.51 3.90 1.91
N GLU A 81 -19.43 3.95 2.89
CA GLU A 81 -20.12 5.18 3.29
C GLU A 81 -19.16 6.21 3.90
N THR A 82 -18.20 5.75 4.72
CA THR A 82 -17.24 6.64 5.37
C THR A 82 -16.24 7.21 4.35
N LEU A 83 -15.73 6.41 3.43
CA LEU A 83 -14.89 6.88 2.31
C LEU A 83 -15.63 7.95 1.47
N ALA A 84 -16.89 7.69 1.13
CA ALA A 84 -17.71 8.64 0.37
C ALA A 84 -17.95 9.95 1.15
N ARG A 85 -18.20 9.89 2.44
CA ARG A 85 -18.40 11.06 3.32
C ARG A 85 -17.16 11.96 3.37
N HIS A 86 -15.96 11.37 3.40
CA HIS A 86 -14.69 12.10 3.38
C HIS A 86 -14.18 12.41 1.97
N GLU A 87 -14.95 12.08 0.92
CA GLU A 87 -14.57 12.28 -0.49
C GLU A 87 -13.21 11.61 -0.84
N LEU A 88 -12.88 10.49 -0.16
CA LEU A 88 -11.66 9.73 -0.37
C LEU A 88 -11.89 8.61 -1.39
N ARG A 89 -10.97 8.48 -2.33
CA ARG A 89 -10.91 7.37 -3.30
C ARG A 89 -9.90 6.33 -2.84
N VAL A 90 -10.14 5.07 -3.14
CA VAL A 90 -9.19 4.00 -2.88
C VAL A 90 -8.39 3.69 -4.13
N ALA A 91 -7.07 3.81 -4.06
CA ALA A 91 -6.17 3.46 -5.16
C ALA A 91 -5.88 1.97 -5.16
N THR A 92 -5.51 1.40 -4.01
CA THR A 92 -5.31 -0.03 -3.84
C THR A 92 -5.92 -0.54 -2.53
N TYR A 93 -6.26 -1.82 -2.52
CA TYR A 93 -6.46 -2.59 -1.30
C TYR A 93 -5.17 -3.35 -1.00
N ALA A 94 -4.45 -2.95 0.04
CA ALA A 94 -3.15 -3.51 0.37
C ALA A 94 -3.32 -4.75 1.26
N ALA A 95 -3.08 -5.94 0.71
CA ALA A 95 -3.33 -7.20 1.38
C ALA A 95 -2.35 -8.30 0.98
N TRP A 96 -2.13 -9.26 1.92
CA TRP A 96 -1.46 -10.50 1.62
C TRP A 96 -2.50 -11.56 1.21
N VAL A 97 -2.41 -12.05 -0.03
CA VAL A 97 -3.43 -12.93 -0.60
C VAL A 97 -2.90 -14.33 -0.92
N GLY A 98 -3.80 -15.29 -0.85
CA GLY A 98 -3.56 -16.68 -1.20
C GLY A 98 -4.87 -17.39 -1.55
N PRO A 99 -4.84 -18.70 -1.91
CA PRO A 99 -6.03 -19.44 -2.31
C PRO A 99 -7.18 -19.42 -1.30
N SER A 100 -6.89 -19.19 -0.01
CA SER A 100 -7.91 -19.21 1.06
C SER A 100 -8.65 -17.88 1.25
N ASN A 101 -8.08 -16.74 0.84
CA ASN A 101 -8.66 -15.42 1.10
C ASN A 101 -8.81 -14.54 -0.15
N ILE A 102 -8.27 -14.95 -1.30
CA ILE A 102 -8.27 -14.13 -2.52
C ILE A 102 -9.67 -13.70 -2.97
N GLU A 103 -10.67 -14.57 -2.82
CA GLU A 103 -12.04 -14.22 -3.20
C GLU A 103 -12.57 -13.07 -2.34
N GLY A 104 -12.45 -13.18 -1.01
CA GLY A 104 -12.84 -12.14 -0.08
C GLY A 104 -12.05 -10.84 -0.28
N ALA A 105 -10.74 -10.93 -0.55
CA ALA A 105 -9.92 -9.76 -0.84
C ALA A 105 -10.36 -9.04 -2.14
N CYS A 106 -10.71 -9.79 -3.17
CA CYS A 106 -11.28 -9.20 -4.40
C CYS A 106 -12.62 -8.52 -4.14
N ASP A 107 -13.51 -9.17 -3.38
CA ASP A 107 -14.83 -8.62 -3.06
C ASP A 107 -14.69 -7.32 -2.24
N LEU A 108 -13.76 -7.27 -1.28
CA LEU A 108 -13.44 -6.05 -0.53
C LEU A 108 -12.87 -4.96 -1.44
N ALA A 109 -11.87 -5.26 -2.27
CA ALA A 109 -11.29 -4.29 -3.19
C ALA A 109 -12.38 -3.64 -4.08
N LEU A 110 -13.24 -4.46 -4.68
CA LEU A 110 -14.34 -3.98 -5.54
C LEU A 110 -15.36 -3.15 -4.76
N ALA A 111 -15.73 -3.56 -3.55
CA ALA A 111 -16.64 -2.80 -2.70
C ALA A 111 -16.05 -1.44 -2.26
N LEU A 112 -14.73 -1.36 -2.08
CA LEU A 112 -14.01 -0.11 -1.82
C LEU A 112 -13.78 0.75 -3.08
N GLY A 113 -14.20 0.28 -4.26
CA GLY A 113 -14.12 1.03 -5.51
C GLY A 113 -12.79 0.93 -6.26
N THR A 114 -11.96 -0.04 -5.93
CA THR A 114 -10.72 -0.34 -6.67
C THR A 114 -10.75 -1.75 -7.28
N SER A 115 -10.05 -1.94 -8.39
CA SER A 115 -9.79 -3.25 -9.01
C SER A 115 -8.32 -3.68 -8.90
N LEU A 116 -7.59 -3.08 -7.97
CA LEU A 116 -6.19 -3.36 -7.72
C LEU A 116 -5.96 -3.76 -6.26
N ILE A 117 -5.37 -4.94 -6.06
CA ILE A 117 -4.81 -5.38 -4.79
C ILE A 117 -3.31 -5.14 -4.88
N GLY A 118 -2.71 -4.44 -3.88
CA GLY A 118 -1.26 -4.29 -3.75
C GLY A 118 -0.76 -5.13 -2.57
N GLY A 119 0.39 -5.80 -2.72
CA GLY A 119 0.96 -6.56 -1.59
C GLY A 119 1.55 -7.91 -1.99
N GLY A 120 1.51 -8.86 -1.07
CA GLY A 120 2.13 -10.17 -1.26
C GLY A 120 1.17 -11.26 -1.71
N THR A 121 1.74 -12.36 -2.21
CA THR A 121 0.96 -13.57 -2.49
C THR A 121 1.69 -14.83 -2.03
N SER A 122 0.91 -15.84 -1.68
CA SER A 122 1.39 -17.17 -1.29
C SER A 122 0.56 -18.29 -1.89
N GLY A 123 1.11 -19.49 -1.90
CA GLY A 123 0.42 -20.70 -2.37
C GLY A 123 0.41 -20.82 -3.90
N ASP A 124 -0.64 -21.45 -4.43
CA ASP A 124 -0.74 -21.75 -5.86
C ASP A 124 -1.14 -20.51 -6.68
N PRO A 125 -0.25 -19.98 -7.55
CA PRO A 125 -0.55 -18.81 -8.37
C PRO A 125 -1.69 -19.05 -9.36
N VAL A 126 -1.94 -20.29 -9.77
CA VAL A 126 -3.03 -20.62 -10.69
C VAL A 126 -4.39 -20.36 -10.06
N ALA A 127 -4.58 -20.77 -8.81
CA ALA A 127 -5.82 -20.52 -8.07
C ALA A 127 -6.05 -19.02 -7.83
N VAL A 128 -5.00 -18.30 -7.44
CA VAL A 128 -5.07 -16.84 -7.25
C VAL A 128 -5.41 -16.12 -8.56
N THR A 129 -4.72 -16.47 -9.65
CA THR A 129 -4.97 -15.90 -10.99
C THR A 129 -6.40 -16.13 -11.47
N ALA A 130 -6.95 -17.33 -11.24
CA ALA A 130 -8.32 -17.66 -11.64
C ALA A 130 -9.34 -16.75 -10.95
N ALA A 131 -9.22 -16.58 -9.62
CA ALA A 131 -10.10 -15.72 -8.84
C ALA A 131 -10.01 -14.23 -9.25
N LEU A 132 -8.79 -13.73 -9.47
CA LEU A 132 -8.56 -12.36 -9.96
C LEU A 132 -9.24 -12.10 -11.31
N ARG A 133 -9.06 -13.02 -12.26
CA ARG A 133 -9.65 -12.90 -13.61
C ARG A 133 -11.17 -12.95 -13.58
N GLU A 134 -11.74 -13.85 -12.80
CA GLU A 134 -13.19 -13.97 -12.65
C GLU A 134 -13.83 -12.67 -12.19
N ARG A 135 -13.15 -11.94 -11.28
CA ARG A 135 -13.63 -10.69 -10.70
C ARG A 135 -13.15 -9.42 -11.39
N GLY A 136 -12.26 -9.53 -12.39
CA GLY A 136 -11.69 -8.39 -13.09
C GLY A 136 -10.74 -7.55 -12.19
N VAL A 137 -10.10 -8.19 -11.21
CA VAL A 137 -9.14 -7.58 -10.28
C VAL A 137 -7.72 -7.94 -10.72
N ARG A 138 -6.76 -7.06 -10.47
CA ARG A 138 -5.32 -7.30 -10.68
C ARG A 138 -4.59 -7.31 -9.33
N LEU A 139 -3.46 -8.04 -9.29
CA LEU A 139 -2.57 -8.07 -8.14
C LEU A 139 -1.23 -7.42 -8.51
N GLY A 140 -0.87 -6.33 -7.81
CA GLY A 140 0.47 -5.78 -7.81
C GLY A 140 1.31 -6.47 -6.73
N ILE A 141 2.25 -7.33 -7.15
CA ILE A 141 3.16 -8.00 -6.20
C ILE A 141 4.19 -7.01 -5.72
N GLU A 142 4.23 -6.79 -4.42
CA GLU A 142 5.19 -5.94 -3.77
C GLU A 142 6.56 -6.63 -3.62
N ASN A 143 7.61 -5.87 -3.86
CA ASN A 143 8.99 -6.34 -3.75
C ASN A 143 9.45 -6.44 -2.29
N HIS A 144 9.02 -7.52 -1.64
CA HIS A 144 9.31 -7.78 -0.24
C HIS A 144 9.39 -9.29 0.02
N PRO A 145 10.56 -9.92 0.15
CA PRO A 145 11.95 -9.39 0.28
C PRO A 145 12.82 -9.53 -0.99
N GLU A 146 12.25 -9.47 -2.17
CA GLU A 146 12.98 -9.68 -3.42
C GLU A 146 14.12 -8.68 -3.59
N ARG A 147 15.25 -9.18 -4.11
CA ARG A 147 16.50 -8.41 -4.22
C ARG A 147 16.70 -7.80 -5.60
N THR A 148 15.99 -8.30 -6.59
CA THR A 148 16.17 -7.88 -7.99
C THR A 148 14.84 -7.83 -8.73
N PRO A 149 14.69 -6.96 -9.76
CA PRO A 149 13.53 -6.95 -10.63
C PRO A 149 13.25 -8.30 -11.32
N ASP A 150 14.26 -9.12 -11.58
CA ASP A 150 14.08 -10.44 -12.18
C ASP A 150 13.31 -11.40 -11.27
N GLU A 151 13.52 -11.32 -9.95
CA GLU A 151 12.77 -12.12 -8.97
C GLU A 151 11.30 -11.73 -8.96
N ILE A 152 10.98 -10.42 -9.05
CA ILE A 152 9.60 -9.92 -9.19
C ILE A 152 9.01 -10.31 -10.53
N ARG A 153 9.75 -10.19 -11.64
CA ARG A 153 9.27 -10.61 -12.98
C ARG A 153 8.87 -12.08 -12.97
N ALA A 154 9.67 -12.95 -12.34
CA ALA A 154 9.34 -14.38 -12.26
C ALA A 154 8.00 -14.63 -11.54
N LYS A 155 7.69 -13.87 -10.48
CA LYS A 155 6.39 -13.94 -9.80
C LYS A 155 5.26 -13.39 -10.66
N ILE A 156 5.46 -12.26 -11.32
CA ILE A 156 4.48 -11.63 -12.22
C ILE A 156 4.13 -12.58 -13.37
N ASP A 157 5.13 -13.20 -13.96
CA ASP A 157 4.94 -14.11 -15.12
C ASP A 157 4.11 -15.35 -14.72
N ALA A 158 4.19 -15.80 -13.45
CA ALA A 158 3.34 -16.89 -12.95
C ALA A 158 1.85 -16.52 -12.89
N GLY A 159 1.50 -15.24 -12.86
CA GLY A 159 0.12 -14.73 -12.85
C GLY A 159 -0.52 -14.56 -14.22
N ASP A 160 0.17 -14.93 -15.29
CA ASP A 160 -0.36 -14.95 -16.67
C ASP A 160 -1.18 -13.67 -17.02
N GLY A 161 -0.64 -12.48 -16.73
CA GLY A 161 -1.24 -11.17 -17.01
C GLY A 161 -2.19 -10.61 -15.93
N ALA A 162 -2.59 -11.39 -14.93
CA ALA A 162 -3.35 -10.89 -13.79
C ALA A 162 -2.45 -10.21 -12.73
N PHE A 163 -1.15 -10.50 -12.75
CA PHE A 163 -0.17 -9.92 -11.85
C PHE A 163 0.61 -8.79 -12.52
N GLY A 164 1.07 -7.85 -11.71
CA GLY A 164 2.05 -6.81 -12.01
C GLY A 164 2.87 -6.50 -10.78
N ALA A 165 3.59 -5.39 -10.75
CA ALA A 165 4.38 -4.98 -9.62
C ALA A 165 3.69 -3.87 -8.83
N THR A 166 3.70 -3.96 -7.52
CA THR A 166 3.67 -2.82 -6.59
C THR A 166 5.11 -2.56 -6.18
N VAL A 167 5.66 -1.43 -6.58
CA VAL A 167 7.06 -1.09 -6.27
C VAL A 167 7.13 -0.37 -4.94
N ASP A 168 7.75 -0.97 -3.94
CA ASP A 168 8.18 -0.27 -2.74
C ASP A 168 9.64 0.17 -2.89
N THR A 169 9.86 1.49 -2.92
CA THR A 169 11.18 2.06 -3.15
C THR A 169 12.13 1.85 -1.97
N GLY A 170 11.59 1.82 -0.74
CA GLY A 170 12.37 1.56 0.47
C GLY A 170 12.88 0.12 0.54
N TRP A 171 12.04 -0.85 0.18
CA TRP A 171 12.47 -2.25 0.17
C TRP A 171 13.55 -2.52 -0.89
N TRP A 172 13.49 -1.91 -2.08
CA TRP A 172 14.61 -2.00 -3.03
C TRP A 172 15.90 -1.44 -2.43
N ALA A 173 15.81 -0.26 -1.80
CA ALA A 173 16.98 0.37 -1.17
C ALA A 173 17.54 -0.46 -0.02
N THR A 174 16.68 -1.04 0.84
CA THR A 174 17.07 -1.97 1.90
C THR A 174 17.83 -3.18 1.33
N GLN A 175 17.44 -3.69 0.17
CA GLN A 175 18.15 -4.78 -0.50
C GLN A 175 19.42 -4.32 -1.25
N GLY A 176 19.72 -3.01 -1.23
CA GLY A 176 20.89 -2.46 -1.93
C GLY A 176 20.69 -2.32 -3.44
N TYR A 177 19.44 -2.35 -3.91
CA TYR A 177 19.11 -2.12 -5.31
C TYR A 177 18.61 -0.68 -5.51
N ASP A 178 19.02 -0.03 -6.61
CA ASP A 178 18.55 1.32 -6.96
C ASP A 178 17.06 1.28 -7.35
N PRO A 179 16.16 1.92 -6.57
CA PRO A 179 14.74 1.87 -6.84
C PRO A 179 14.33 2.51 -8.18
N ALA A 180 14.99 3.59 -8.59
CA ALA A 180 14.71 4.24 -9.87
C ALA A 180 15.06 3.31 -11.04
N ARG A 181 16.18 2.61 -10.94
CA ARG A 181 16.57 1.59 -11.91
C ARG A 181 15.59 0.39 -11.90
N ALA A 182 15.12 -0.04 -10.73
CA ALA A 182 14.13 -1.13 -10.64
C ALA A 182 12.82 -0.74 -11.35
N ILE A 183 12.34 0.48 -11.16
CA ILE A 183 11.16 1.03 -11.84
C ILE A 183 11.37 1.02 -13.37
N GLU A 184 12.52 1.50 -13.86
CA GLU A 184 12.84 1.49 -15.29
C GLU A 184 12.83 0.08 -15.87
N GLU A 185 13.45 -0.87 -15.18
CA GLU A 185 13.54 -2.26 -15.60
C GLU A 185 12.18 -3.00 -15.58
N LEU A 186 11.28 -2.67 -14.66
CA LEU A 186 9.93 -3.22 -14.59
C LEU A 186 8.99 -2.59 -15.62
N GLY A 187 9.17 -1.29 -15.91
CA GLY A 187 8.44 -0.57 -16.97
C GLY A 187 6.92 -0.70 -16.85
N GLU A 188 6.25 -1.14 -17.91
CA GLU A 188 4.79 -1.29 -17.99
C GLU A 188 4.20 -2.31 -16.99
N ARG A 189 5.03 -3.10 -16.34
CA ARG A 189 4.59 -4.06 -15.31
C ARG A 189 4.28 -3.39 -13.97
N VAL A 190 4.69 -2.15 -13.76
CA VAL A 190 4.40 -1.38 -12.54
C VAL A 190 2.93 -0.96 -12.53
N LEU A 191 2.16 -1.48 -11.59
CA LEU A 191 0.75 -1.17 -11.38
C LEU A 191 0.54 -0.13 -10.31
N HIS A 192 1.40 -0.16 -9.28
CA HIS A 192 1.33 0.70 -8.12
C HIS A 192 2.73 1.00 -7.58
N VAL A 193 2.87 2.06 -6.79
CA VAL A 193 4.13 2.43 -6.16
C VAL A 193 3.92 2.95 -4.75
N HIS A 194 4.69 2.39 -3.82
CA HIS A 194 4.90 2.94 -2.49
C HIS A 194 6.21 3.73 -2.50
N LEU A 195 6.10 5.05 -2.39
CA LEU A 195 7.25 5.93 -2.28
C LEU A 195 7.67 5.99 -0.81
N LYS A 196 8.69 5.24 -0.48
CA LYS A 196 9.24 5.05 0.87
C LYS A 196 10.74 5.38 0.85
N ASP A 197 11.22 6.10 1.86
CA ASP A 197 12.64 6.30 2.12
C ASP A 197 13.06 5.53 3.38
N VAL A 198 14.29 5.05 3.39
CA VAL A 198 14.86 4.25 4.49
C VAL A 198 16.25 4.76 4.84
N LEU A 199 16.64 4.60 6.11
CA LEU A 199 17.90 5.16 6.61
C LEU A 199 19.15 4.51 6.02
N ALA A 200 19.11 3.19 5.75
CA ALA A 200 20.30 2.46 5.31
C ALA A 200 19.96 1.19 4.49
N VAL A 201 20.98 0.64 3.84
CA VAL A 201 20.94 -0.70 3.26
C VAL A 201 20.98 -1.74 4.38
N GLY A 202 20.18 -2.80 4.26
CA GLY A 202 20.13 -3.92 5.20
C GLY A 202 19.14 -3.73 6.34
N GLU A 203 19.21 -4.60 7.32
CA GLU A 203 18.35 -4.58 8.50
C GLU A 203 18.96 -3.74 9.64
N PRO A 204 18.14 -3.06 10.47
CA PRO A 204 16.69 -3.04 10.39
C PRO A 204 16.17 -2.20 9.22
N HIS A 205 15.01 -2.58 8.66
CA HIS A 205 14.28 -1.77 7.68
C HIS A 205 13.62 -0.59 8.40
N GLU A 206 14.35 0.50 8.51
CA GLU A 206 13.91 1.68 9.25
C GLU A 206 13.50 2.79 8.30
N THR A 207 12.22 3.13 8.28
CA THR A 207 11.67 4.17 7.41
C THR A 207 11.98 5.57 7.94
N CYS A 208 12.12 6.54 7.04
CA CYS A 208 12.36 7.93 7.39
C CYS A 208 11.59 8.88 6.47
N ARG A 209 11.57 10.15 6.81
CA ARG A 209 11.06 11.20 5.92
C ARG A 209 11.94 11.27 4.66
N TRP A 210 11.34 11.53 3.51
CA TRP A 210 12.07 11.68 2.24
C TRP A 210 13.18 12.71 2.35
N GLY A 211 14.36 12.32 1.88
CA GLY A 211 15.59 13.12 1.92
C GLY A 211 16.39 13.00 3.22
N GLU A 212 15.90 12.25 4.22
CA GLU A 212 16.66 11.89 5.42
C GLU A 212 17.36 10.53 5.26
N GLY A 213 16.96 9.74 4.27
CA GLY A 213 17.49 8.41 3.98
C GLY A 213 18.31 8.32 2.70
N ILE A 214 18.29 7.15 2.09
CA ILE A 214 19.14 6.78 0.96
C ILE A 214 18.40 6.70 -0.38
N VAL A 215 17.07 6.87 -0.41
CA VAL A 215 16.28 6.78 -1.64
C VAL A 215 16.18 8.14 -2.34
N ASP A 216 16.58 8.20 -3.61
CA ASP A 216 16.32 9.39 -4.46
C ASP A 216 14.87 9.36 -4.98
N ILE A 217 13.93 9.79 -4.12
CA ILE A 217 12.50 9.87 -4.47
C ILE A 217 12.26 10.72 -5.74
N PRO A 218 12.89 11.90 -5.93
CA PRO A 218 12.78 12.64 -7.18
C PRO A 218 13.21 11.84 -8.42
N ALA A 219 14.24 11.01 -8.33
CA ALA A 219 14.64 10.13 -9.43
C ALA A 219 13.57 9.07 -9.72
N CYS A 220 13.03 8.43 -8.68
CA CYS A 220 11.95 7.45 -8.83
C CYS A 220 10.72 8.06 -9.52
N VAL A 221 10.26 9.24 -9.06
CA VAL A 221 9.12 9.95 -9.66
C VAL A 221 9.40 10.30 -11.13
N ARG A 222 10.58 10.80 -11.44
CA ARG A 222 10.98 11.14 -12.81
C ARG A 222 10.95 9.91 -13.74
N VAL A 223 11.46 8.77 -13.29
CA VAL A 223 11.45 7.52 -14.08
C VAL A 223 10.01 7.00 -14.26
N LEU A 224 9.17 7.05 -13.23
CA LEU A 224 7.74 6.71 -13.34
C LEU A 224 7.04 7.57 -14.41
N GLN A 225 7.30 8.88 -14.43
CA GLN A 225 6.75 9.76 -15.48
C GLN A 225 7.29 9.40 -16.88
N GLN A 226 8.57 9.08 -17.01
CA GLN A 226 9.22 8.71 -18.28
C GLN A 226 8.73 7.36 -18.83
N THR A 227 8.41 6.41 -17.96
CA THR A 227 7.84 5.11 -18.34
C THR A 227 6.34 5.17 -18.65
N GLY A 228 5.71 6.34 -18.48
CA GLY A 228 4.28 6.52 -18.73
C GLY A 228 3.38 5.92 -17.64
N TYR A 229 3.90 5.80 -16.41
CA TYR A 229 3.13 5.31 -15.28
C TYR A 229 1.86 6.14 -15.06
N ALA A 230 0.70 5.46 -14.99
CA ALA A 230 -0.61 6.10 -14.86
C ALA A 230 -1.32 5.77 -13.54
N GLY A 231 -0.70 4.99 -12.66
CA GLY A 231 -1.24 4.64 -11.35
C GLY A 231 -1.14 5.77 -10.33
N ALA A 232 -1.56 5.49 -9.10
CA ALA A 232 -1.42 6.39 -7.98
C ALA A 232 0.00 6.29 -7.37
N TYR A 233 0.46 7.41 -6.82
CA TYR A 233 1.71 7.49 -6.07
C TYR A 233 1.37 7.44 -4.58
N ALA A 234 1.63 6.34 -3.90
CA ALA A 234 1.37 6.23 -2.47
C ALA A 234 2.55 6.74 -1.64
N ILE A 235 2.25 7.55 -0.64
CA ILE A 235 3.23 8.00 0.35
C ILE A 235 3.24 6.98 1.48
N GLU A 236 4.40 6.37 1.72
CA GLU A 236 4.56 5.37 2.74
C GLU A 236 5.72 5.72 3.69
N HIS A 237 5.39 5.79 4.99
CA HIS A 237 6.32 6.05 6.07
C HIS A 237 5.76 5.46 7.37
N GLU A 238 6.35 4.40 7.87
CA GLU A 238 5.84 3.52 8.91
C GLU A 238 6.76 3.49 10.14
N PRO A 239 6.93 4.61 10.85
CA PRO A 239 7.74 4.62 12.07
C PRO A 239 7.08 3.81 13.19
N GLU A 240 7.90 3.16 14.02
CA GLU A 240 7.41 2.34 15.13
C GLU A 240 7.14 3.14 16.41
N ASP A 241 7.67 4.38 16.51
CA ASP A 241 7.80 5.15 17.76
C ASP A 241 7.19 6.56 17.74
N HIS A 242 6.61 6.99 16.62
CA HIS A 242 5.97 8.30 16.51
C HIS A 242 4.91 8.36 15.39
N ASP A 243 4.05 9.39 15.46
CA ASP A 243 3.03 9.66 14.43
C ASP A 243 3.68 10.21 13.15
N PRO A 244 3.51 9.55 11.99
CA PRO A 244 4.06 10.01 10.71
C PRO A 244 3.23 11.10 10.01
N GLY A 245 2.03 11.42 10.49
CA GLY A 245 1.03 12.19 9.75
C GLY A 245 1.53 13.53 9.24
N GLU A 246 2.20 14.33 10.08
CA GLU A 246 2.76 15.63 9.69
C GLU A 246 3.86 15.48 8.62
N LYS A 247 4.72 14.47 8.75
CA LYS A 247 5.75 14.17 7.74
C LYS A 247 5.10 13.76 6.41
N CYS A 248 4.06 12.93 6.45
CA CYS A 248 3.31 12.53 5.25
C CYS A 248 2.62 13.72 4.58
N ARG A 249 2.07 14.67 5.35
CA ARG A 249 1.52 15.91 4.82
C ARG A 249 2.59 16.74 4.09
N ASP A 250 3.77 16.87 4.66
CA ASP A 250 4.87 17.62 4.05
C ASP A 250 5.33 16.93 2.74
N MET A 251 5.49 15.59 2.76
CA MET A 251 5.81 14.79 1.59
C MET A 251 4.73 14.89 0.49
N LEU A 252 3.44 15.05 0.86
CA LEU A 252 2.37 15.33 -0.11
C LEU A 252 2.62 16.64 -0.86
N GLY A 253 3.05 17.69 -0.17
CA GLY A 253 3.41 18.98 -0.78
C GLY A 253 4.61 18.86 -1.73
N GLU A 254 5.62 18.09 -1.34
CA GLU A 254 6.79 17.81 -2.17
C GLU A 254 6.42 17.04 -3.43
N LEU A 255 5.62 15.95 -3.28
CA LEU A 255 5.21 15.14 -4.42
C LEU A 255 4.35 15.92 -5.43
N ARG A 256 3.43 16.76 -4.94
CA ARG A 256 2.68 17.67 -5.82
C ARG A 256 3.58 18.57 -6.65
N SER A 257 4.67 19.03 -6.05
CA SER A 257 5.66 19.87 -6.76
C SER A 257 6.49 19.07 -7.77
N LEU A 258 6.79 17.81 -7.51
CA LEU A 258 7.50 16.91 -8.45
C LEU A 258 6.62 16.50 -9.64
N LEU A 259 5.31 16.45 -9.46
CA LEU A 259 4.33 16.03 -10.48
C LEU A 259 3.79 17.22 -11.32
N ALA A 260 4.08 18.46 -10.91
CA ALA A 260 3.62 19.68 -11.61
C ALA A 260 4.45 19.96 -12.87
#